data_88f3ded826b3dd77fc048b8ee437edb5
#
_entry.id   88f3ded826b3dd77fc048b8ee437edb5
#
_cell.length_a   1.000
_cell.length_b   1.000
_cell.length_c   1.000
_cell.angle_alpha   90.00
_cell.angle_beta   90.00
_cell.angle_gamma   90.00
#
_symmetry.space_group_name_H-M   'P 1'
#
loop_
_entity.id
_entity.type
_entity.pdbx_description
1 polymer ?
#
loop_
_entity_poly.entity_id
_entity_poly.type
_entity_poly.pdbx_seq_one_letter_code
_entity_poly.pdbx_strand_id
1 'polypeptide(L)'
;MAIITIARELASLGEETAQELSQISGYKLIDKEYLEGKLNSIGITAEKRQKYDERNPGFWASLSQQRDDYLHFLKTAILDAAQENNCIIMGRGGYVILRGVPHMLSVKITAPLSVRVERTKRTFGCDNKRALQIIEQSDHDRGGFHKYFFSTDWTDGREYDLTINTGNTDPAHAAVAIDSLRKVFVDKVKEEAGVQKIEDLVLAQNVVTEIIYARKIPVHFLEATVERGSVVLHGVANAQSSIDTALAATHSLSGVKHAESAIQLVQEFTVMP
;
A
#
# COMPACT_ATOMS: atom_id res chain seq x y z
N MET A 1 10.92 -16.46 5.48
CA MET A 1 9.88 -15.80 4.63
C MET A 1 10.16 -14.31 4.54
N ALA A 2 9.79 -13.65 3.44
CA ALA A 2 9.96 -12.20 3.30
C ALA A 2 8.89 -11.61 2.39
N ILE A 3 8.67 -10.31 2.52
CA ILE A 3 7.86 -9.51 1.62
C ILE A 3 8.80 -8.52 0.92
N ILE A 4 8.71 -8.38 -0.40
CA ILE A 4 9.48 -7.41 -1.15
C ILE A 4 8.49 -6.43 -1.78
N THR A 5 8.69 -5.14 -1.59
CA THR A 5 7.90 -4.11 -2.27
C THR A 5 8.78 -3.42 -3.32
N ILE A 6 8.26 -3.23 -4.53
CA ILE A 6 9.02 -2.59 -5.61
C ILE A 6 8.27 -1.35 -6.10
N ALA A 7 8.88 -0.18 -5.85
CA ALA A 7 8.54 1.06 -6.52
C ALA A 7 9.44 1.25 -7.76
N ARG A 8 8.93 1.87 -8.82
CA ARG A 8 9.72 2.02 -10.06
C ARG A 8 9.30 3.22 -10.88
N GLU A 9 10.26 3.79 -11.55
CA GLU A 9 10.03 4.79 -12.58
C GLU A 9 9.55 4.14 -13.89
N LEU A 10 8.87 4.90 -14.75
CA LEU A 10 8.52 4.40 -16.08
C LEU A 10 9.78 4.10 -16.89
N ALA A 11 9.81 2.98 -17.60
CA ALA A 11 10.92 2.51 -18.43
C ALA A 11 12.25 2.30 -17.65
N SER A 12 12.18 2.07 -16.35
CA SER A 12 13.33 1.65 -15.53
C SER A 12 13.52 0.14 -15.48
N LEU A 13 12.77 -0.64 -16.23
CA LEU A 13 12.78 -2.12 -16.23
C LEU A 13 12.37 -2.72 -14.85
N GLY A 14 11.50 -2.02 -14.12
CA GLY A 14 11.06 -2.50 -12.81
C GLY A 14 10.13 -3.71 -12.89
N GLU A 15 9.27 -3.77 -13.89
CA GLU A 15 8.39 -4.91 -14.15
C GLU A 15 9.17 -6.15 -14.53
N GLU A 16 10.15 -6.01 -15.43
CA GLU A 16 11.03 -7.09 -15.84
C GLU A 16 11.90 -7.57 -14.66
N THR A 17 12.42 -6.66 -13.86
CA THR A 17 13.17 -7.00 -12.63
C THR A 17 12.31 -7.79 -11.64
N ALA A 18 11.04 -7.42 -11.47
CA ALA A 18 10.14 -8.15 -10.58
C ALA A 18 9.82 -9.57 -11.09
N GLN A 19 9.68 -9.73 -12.40
CA GLN A 19 9.49 -11.04 -13.03
C GLN A 19 10.70 -11.95 -12.82
N GLU A 20 11.91 -11.46 -13.11
CA GLU A 20 13.15 -12.18 -12.86
C GLU A 20 13.30 -12.55 -11.38
N LEU A 21 13.02 -11.59 -10.49
CA LEU A 21 13.06 -11.83 -9.05
C LEU A 21 12.06 -12.90 -8.61
N SER A 22 10.85 -12.90 -9.17
CA SER A 22 9.84 -13.93 -8.90
C SER A 22 10.35 -15.32 -9.33
N GLN A 23 11.00 -15.43 -10.49
CA GLN A 23 11.54 -16.69 -11.00
C GLN A 23 12.66 -17.25 -10.11
N ILE A 24 13.63 -16.41 -9.71
CA ILE A 24 14.79 -16.88 -8.93
C ILE A 24 14.46 -17.11 -7.45
N SER A 25 13.50 -16.37 -6.88
CA SER A 25 13.11 -16.48 -5.48
C SER A 25 11.98 -17.49 -5.24
N GLY A 26 11.18 -17.78 -6.26
CA GLY A 26 9.91 -18.51 -6.14
C GLY A 26 8.80 -17.70 -5.48
N TYR A 27 8.98 -16.39 -5.32
CA TYR A 27 8.00 -15.51 -4.69
C TYR A 27 6.88 -15.15 -5.65
N LYS A 28 5.66 -15.10 -5.13
CA LYS A 28 4.47 -14.72 -5.88
C LYS A 28 4.52 -13.23 -6.24
N LEU A 29 4.34 -12.92 -7.51
CA LEU A 29 4.23 -11.55 -7.99
C LEU A 29 2.81 -11.03 -7.79
N ILE A 30 2.69 -9.95 -7.02
CA ILE A 30 1.46 -9.22 -6.74
C ILE A 30 1.52 -7.92 -7.55
N ASP A 31 1.03 -7.99 -8.76
CA ASP A 31 1.02 -6.87 -9.70
C ASP A 31 -0.31 -6.09 -9.62
N LYS A 32 -0.46 -5.14 -10.55
CA LYS A 32 -1.68 -4.33 -10.67
C LYS A 32 -2.91 -5.20 -10.91
N GLU A 33 -2.81 -6.21 -11.79
CA GLU A 33 -3.93 -7.05 -12.19
C GLU A 33 -4.41 -7.91 -11.01
N TYR A 34 -3.49 -8.48 -10.25
CA TYR A 34 -3.81 -9.20 -9.02
C TYR A 34 -4.56 -8.33 -8.01
N LEU A 35 -4.04 -7.12 -7.73
CA LEU A 35 -4.67 -6.19 -6.78
C LEU A 35 -6.04 -5.73 -7.28
N GLU A 36 -6.20 -5.48 -8.56
CA GLU A 36 -7.51 -5.13 -9.15
C GLU A 36 -8.52 -6.27 -9.06
N GLY A 37 -8.08 -7.51 -9.22
CA GLY A 37 -8.91 -8.69 -8.98
C GLY A 37 -9.39 -8.77 -7.52
N LYS A 38 -8.50 -8.55 -6.57
CA LYS A 38 -8.84 -8.49 -5.13
C LYS A 38 -9.80 -7.34 -4.83
N LEU A 39 -9.54 -6.13 -5.33
CA LEU A 39 -10.43 -4.98 -5.16
C LEU A 39 -11.84 -5.23 -5.72
N ASN A 40 -11.95 -5.94 -6.85
CA ASN A 40 -13.24 -6.36 -7.40
C ASN A 40 -13.99 -7.30 -6.44
N SER A 41 -13.31 -8.29 -5.87
CA SER A 41 -13.92 -9.27 -4.98
C SER A 41 -14.51 -8.65 -3.70
N ILE A 42 -13.98 -7.50 -3.27
CA ILE A 42 -14.47 -6.74 -2.11
C ILE A 42 -15.40 -5.57 -2.50
N GLY A 43 -15.89 -5.54 -3.75
CA GLY A 43 -16.94 -4.63 -4.19
C GLY A 43 -16.50 -3.27 -4.73
N ILE A 44 -15.20 -3.08 -4.97
CA ILE A 44 -14.68 -1.87 -5.63
C ILE A 44 -14.78 -2.03 -7.15
N THR A 45 -15.75 -1.35 -7.76
CA THR A 45 -16.00 -1.42 -9.21
C THR A 45 -14.84 -0.86 -10.05
N ALA A 46 -14.77 -1.29 -11.32
CA ALA A 46 -13.77 -0.80 -12.27
C ALA A 46 -13.79 0.72 -12.42
N GLU A 47 -14.98 1.34 -12.41
CA GLU A 47 -15.16 2.80 -12.49
C GLU A 47 -14.55 3.53 -11.27
N LYS A 48 -14.76 3.00 -10.05
CA LYS A 48 -14.15 3.53 -8.84
C LYS A 48 -12.63 3.41 -8.87
N ARG A 49 -12.10 2.27 -9.36
CA ARG A 49 -10.65 2.04 -9.47
C ARG A 49 -9.99 2.98 -10.48
N GLN A 50 -10.61 3.21 -11.64
CA GLN A 50 -10.08 4.09 -12.67
C GLN A 50 -9.91 5.53 -12.17
N LYS A 51 -10.77 5.98 -11.24
CA LYS A 51 -10.66 7.29 -10.59
C LYS A 51 -9.43 7.41 -9.70
N TYR A 52 -8.96 6.29 -9.13
CA TYR A 52 -7.84 6.24 -8.17
C TYR A 52 -6.60 5.51 -8.70
N ASP A 53 -6.50 5.33 -10.02
CA ASP A 53 -5.29 4.77 -10.63
C ASP A 53 -4.11 5.74 -10.43
N GLU A 54 -2.92 5.20 -10.17
CA GLU A 54 -1.66 5.96 -10.07
C GLU A 54 -1.41 6.87 -11.29
N ARG A 55 -2.14 6.68 -12.38
CA ARG A 55 -1.99 7.37 -13.67
C ARG A 55 -3.03 8.47 -13.93
N ASN A 56 -3.81 8.91 -12.93
CA ASN A 56 -4.88 9.89 -13.18
C ASN A 56 -5.02 10.94 -12.06
N PRO A 57 -4.12 11.93 -11.95
CA PRO A 57 -4.06 12.86 -10.82
C PRO A 57 -5.08 14.01 -10.86
N GLY A 58 -5.74 14.27 -11.99
CA GLY A 58 -6.58 15.46 -12.15
C GLY A 58 -7.88 15.48 -11.36
N PHE A 59 -8.25 14.37 -10.70
CA PHE A 59 -9.56 14.21 -10.06
C PHE A 59 -9.51 14.09 -8.51
N TRP A 60 -8.33 14.05 -7.94
CA TRP A 60 -8.12 13.77 -6.51
C TRP A 60 -8.70 14.81 -5.55
N ALA A 61 -8.87 16.04 -5.99
CA ALA A 61 -9.22 17.16 -5.12
C ALA A 61 -10.71 17.25 -4.71
N SER A 62 -11.63 16.46 -5.30
CA SER A 62 -13.06 16.65 -5.13
C SER A 62 -13.81 15.65 -4.26
N LEU A 63 -13.13 14.61 -3.67
CA LEU A 63 -13.83 13.46 -3.10
C LEU A 63 -13.17 12.94 -1.81
N SER A 64 -13.24 13.68 -0.70
CA SER A 64 -12.64 13.26 0.58
C SER A 64 -13.16 11.89 1.09
N GLN A 65 -14.45 11.63 1.06
CA GLN A 65 -15.03 10.39 1.57
C GLN A 65 -14.71 9.17 0.68
N GLN A 66 -14.71 9.33 -0.65
CA GLN A 66 -14.33 8.25 -1.58
C GLN A 66 -12.83 7.94 -1.54
N ARG A 67 -11.99 8.89 -1.12
CA ARG A 67 -10.56 8.70 -0.89
C ARG A 67 -10.30 7.69 0.22
N ASP A 68 -10.95 7.89 1.36
CA ASP A 68 -10.73 7.06 2.55
C ASP A 68 -11.23 5.63 2.31
N ASP A 69 -12.35 5.48 1.62
CA ASP A 69 -12.87 4.18 1.19
C ASP A 69 -11.86 3.45 0.26
N TYR A 70 -11.34 4.14 -0.77
CA TYR A 70 -10.38 3.52 -1.66
C TYR A 70 -9.10 3.12 -0.93
N LEU A 71 -8.55 4.00 -0.08
CA LEU A 71 -7.36 3.71 0.69
C LEU A 71 -7.58 2.53 1.65
N HIS A 72 -8.75 2.46 2.28
CA HIS A 72 -9.13 1.35 3.14
C HIS A 72 -9.08 0.02 2.39
N PHE A 73 -9.76 -0.08 1.25
CA PHE A 73 -9.81 -1.32 0.47
C PHE A 73 -8.46 -1.66 -0.19
N LEU A 74 -7.68 -0.64 -0.59
CA LEU A 74 -6.32 -0.86 -1.07
C LEU A 74 -5.41 -1.44 0.02
N LYS A 75 -5.47 -0.91 1.24
CA LYS A 75 -4.77 -1.47 2.41
C LYS A 75 -5.19 -2.92 2.66
N THR A 76 -6.50 -3.20 2.64
CA THR A 76 -7.02 -4.56 2.79
C THR A 76 -6.42 -5.51 1.75
N ALA A 77 -6.45 -5.15 0.46
CA ALA A 77 -5.92 -6.00 -0.61
C ALA A 77 -4.41 -6.25 -0.50
N ILE A 78 -3.64 -5.24 -0.08
CA ILE A 78 -2.18 -5.37 0.11
C ILE A 78 -1.87 -6.22 1.35
N LEU A 79 -2.60 -6.02 2.45
CA LEU A 79 -2.40 -6.81 3.67
C LEU A 79 -2.80 -8.28 3.47
N ASP A 80 -3.89 -8.56 2.76
CA ASP A 80 -4.28 -9.92 2.36
C ASP A 80 -3.17 -10.61 1.55
N ALA A 81 -2.58 -9.89 0.58
CA ALA A 81 -1.48 -10.42 -0.21
C ALA A 81 -0.22 -10.65 0.65
N ALA A 82 0.06 -9.74 1.59
CA ALA A 82 1.19 -9.82 2.50
C ALA A 82 1.09 -10.99 3.50
N GLN A 83 -0.12 -11.40 3.90
CA GLN A 83 -0.34 -12.57 4.76
C GLN A 83 0.14 -13.87 4.13
N GLU A 84 0.10 -13.99 2.80
CA GLU A 84 0.62 -15.18 2.11
C GLU A 84 2.13 -15.30 2.28
N ASN A 85 2.83 -14.24 2.70
CA ASN A 85 4.29 -14.16 2.73
C ASN A 85 4.95 -14.50 1.37
N ASN A 86 6.27 -14.48 1.28
CA ASN A 86 6.99 -14.85 0.07
C ASN A 86 6.39 -14.21 -1.20
N CYS A 87 6.14 -12.92 -1.13
CA CYS A 87 5.53 -12.16 -2.22
C CYS A 87 6.33 -10.91 -2.61
N ILE A 88 6.14 -10.49 -3.86
CA ILE A 88 6.70 -9.26 -4.44
C ILE A 88 5.53 -8.37 -4.80
N ILE A 89 5.38 -7.24 -4.11
CA ILE A 89 4.27 -6.30 -4.30
C ILE A 89 4.73 -5.12 -5.15
N MET A 90 4.06 -4.93 -6.30
CA MET A 90 4.43 -3.90 -7.28
C MET A 90 3.61 -2.62 -7.11
N GLY A 91 4.28 -1.53 -6.69
CA GLY A 91 3.68 -0.18 -6.62
C GLY A 91 2.56 -0.02 -5.58
N ARG A 92 1.56 0.82 -5.91
CA ARG A 92 0.36 1.10 -5.08
C ARG A 92 0.66 1.51 -3.64
N GLY A 93 1.84 2.05 -3.37
CA GLY A 93 2.24 2.45 -2.02
C GLY A 93 2.51 1.29 -1.08
N GLY A 94 2.75 0.07 -1.59
CA GLY A 94 3.00 -1.12 -0.77
C GLY A 94 4.08 -0.90 0.29
N TYR A 95 5.18 -0.22 -0.05
CA TYR A 95 6.25 0.11 0.89
C TYR A 95 5.81 1.05 2.03
N VAL A 96 4.80 1.91 1.79
CA VAL A 96 4.24 2.78 2.84
C VAL A 96 3.25 2.02 3.71
N ILE A 97 2.36 1.24 3.08
CA ILE A 97 1.32 0.46 3.79
C ILE A 97 1.96 -0.58 4.72
N LEU A 98 3.07 -1.19 4.29
CA LEU A 98 3.80 -2.22 5.06
C LEU A 98 4.97 -1.64 5.86
N ARG A 99 5.07 -0.31 5.98
CA ARG A 99 6.12 0.35 6.77
C ARG A 99 6.15 -0.18 8.20
N GLY A 100 7.35 -0.51 8.68
CA GLY A 100 7.55 -1.07 10.02
C GLY A 100 7.30 -2.58 10.14
N VAL A 101 7.04 -3.28 9.03
CA VAL A 101 7.02 -4.76 9.00
C VAL A 101 8.47 -5.27 8.92
N PRO A 102 9.00 -5.96 9.94
CA PRO A 102 10.43 -6.25 10.07
C PRO A 102 11.04 -7.09 8.94
N HIS A 103 10.24 -7.94 8.29
CA HIS A 103 10.70 -8.82 7.19
C HIS A 103 10.28 -8.31 5.80
N MET A 104 9.90 -7.04 5.69
CA MET A 104 9.62 -6.36 4.43
C MET A 104 10.86 -5.62 3.94
N LEU A 105 11.29 -5.91 2.72
CA LEU A 105 12.36 -5.21 2.01
C LEU A 105 11.74 -4.25 0.98
N SER A 106 12.01 -2.96 1.12
CA SER A 106 11.53 -1.93 0.20
C SER A 106 12.59 -1.62 -0.86
N VAL A 107 12.20 -1.71 -2.13
CA VAL A 107 13.11 -1.52 -3.28
C VAL A 107 12.55 -0.46 -4.21
N LYS A 108 13.44 0.40 -4.71
CA LYS A 108 13.16 1.33 -5.80
C LYS A 108 14.00 1.01 -7.03
N ILE A 109 13.38 0.93 -8.20
CA ILE A 109 14.07 0.76 -9.48
C ILE A 109 14.01 2.07 -10.26
N THR A 110 15.18 2.60 -10.61
CA THR A 110 15.34 3.85 -11.35
C THR A 110 16.18 3.65 -12.61
N ALA A 111 16.20 4.64 -13.48
CA ALA A 111 17.17 4.72 -14.57
C ALA A 111 17.42 6.19 -14.97
N PRO A 112 18.59 6.53 -15.57
CA PRO A 112 18.83 7.85 -16.10
C PRO A 112 17.77 8.27 -17.11
N LEU A 113 17.36 9.54 -17.11
CA LEU A 113 16.29 10.05 -17.99
C LEU A 113 16.57 9.75 -19.47
N SER A 114 17.83 9.90 -19.94
CA SER A 114 18.22 9.58 -21.30
C SER A 114 17.95 8.11 -21.68
N VAL A 115 18.23 7.19 -20.77
CA VAL A 115 17.99 5.75 -20.97
C VAL A 115 16.48 5.46 -20.99
N ARG A 116 15.73 6.08 -20.08
CA ARG A 116 14.27 5.95 -20.01
C ARG A 116 13.61 6.48 -21.30
N VAL A 117 14.09 7.61 -21.83
CA VAL A 117 13.61 8.17 -23.11
C VAL A 117 13.80 7.18 -24.26
N GLU A 118 15.00 6.62 -24.42
CA GLU A 118 15.27 5.66 -25.49
C GLU A 118 14.43 4.38 -25.36
N ARG A 119 14.23 3.90 -24.14
CA ARG A 119 13.34 2.75 -23.88
C ARG A 119 11.89 3.08 -24.19
N THR A 120 11.40 4.25 -23.76
CA THR A 120 10.03 4.71 -24.03
C THR A 120 9.78 4.88 -25.53
N LYS A 121 10.72 5.44 -26.29
CA LYS A 121 10.64 5.54 -27.77
C LYS A 121 10.44 4.17 -28.40
N ARG A 122 11.21 3.18 -27.97
CA ARG A 122 11.11 1.80 -28.51
C ARG A 122 9.77 1.16 -28.16
N THR A 123 9.32 1.30 -26.93
CA THR A 123 8.08 0.68 -26.45
C THR A 123 6.84 1.28 -27.10
N PHE A 124 6.81 2.62 -27.25
CA PHE A 124 5.62 3.33 -27.74
C PHE A 124 5.71 3.77 -29.23
N GLY A 125 6.83 3.51 -29.91
CA GLY A 125 7.01 3.90 -31.31
C GLY A 125 6.93 5.41 -31.53
N CYS A 126 7.42 6.22 -30.59
CA CYS A 126 7.26 7.69 -30.60
C CYS A 126 8.60 8.43 -30.69
N ASP A 127 8.53 9.74 -30.95
CA ASP A 127 9.68 10.62 -30.97
C ASP A 127 10.17 11.01 -29.55
N ASN A 128 11.28 11.72 -29.50
CA ASN A 128 11.92 12.14 -28.24
C ASN A 128 10.99 13.05 -27.41
N LYS A 129 10.30 13.98 -28.06
CA LYS A 129 9.40 14.93 -27.38
C LYS A 129 8.22 14.19 -26.72
N ARG A 130 7.63 13.26 -27.45
CA ARG A 130 6.51 12.46 -26.94
C ARG A 130 6.96 11.50 -25.84
N ALA A 131 8.13 10.88 -25.95
CA ALA A 131 8.69 10.04 -24.91
C ALA A 131 8.92 10.80 -23.59
N LEU A 132 9.47 12.02 -23.65
CA LEU A 132 9.61 12.89 -22.47
C LEU A 132 8.27 13.20 -21.83
N GLN A 133 7.27 13.60 -22.62
CA GLN A 133 5.92 13.86 -22.09
C GLN A 133 5.30 12.65 -21.37
N ILE A 134 5.47 11.45 -21.94
CA ILE A 134 4.96 10.21 -21.32
C ILE A 134 5.66 9.95 -19.99
N ILE A 135 6.96 10.14 -19.92
CA ILE A 135 7.75 9.96 -18.69
C ILE A 135 7.36 10.97 -17.63
N GLU A 136 7.33 12.26 -17.97
CA GLU A 136 6.97 13.34 -17.05
C GLU A 136 5.56 13.15 -16.50
N GLN A 137 4.60 12.80 -17.35
CA GLN A 137 3.24 12.50 -16.92
C GLN A 137 3.21 11.31 -15.95
N SER A 138 3.90 10.22 -16.28
CA SER A 138 3.93 9.04 -15.43
C SER A 138 4.58 9.29 -14.05
N ASP A 139 5.65 10.08 -14.01
CA ASP A 139 6.33 10.44 -12.76
C ASP A 139 5.49 11.40 -11.93
N HIS A 140 4.83 12.37 -12.59
CA HIS A 140 3.89 13.29 -11.95
C HIS A 140 2.71 12.53 -11.32
N ASP A 141 2.14 11.59 -12.04
CA ASP A 141 1.00 10.79 -11.59
C ASP A 141 1.37 9.96 -10.35
N ARG A 142 2.52 9.28 -10.38
CA ARG A 142 3.01 8.52 -9.21
C ARG A 142 3.32 9.41 -8.03
N GLY A 143 3.99 10.55 -8.26
CA GLY A 143 4.26 11.53 -7.21
C GLY A 143 2.96 12.05 -6.59
N GLY A 144 1.98 12.39 -7.40
CA GLY A 144 0.65 12.81 -6.96
C GLY A 144 -0.06 11.76 -6.11
N PHE A 145 -0.04 10.50 -6.55
CA PHE A 145 -0.60 9.38 -5.81
C PHE A 145 0.01 9.25 -4.41
N HIS A 146 1.34 9.19 -4.31
CA HIS A 146 2.01 9.03 -3.02
C HIS A 146 1.82 10.23 -2.10
N LYS A 147 1.87 11.44 -2.64
CA LYS A 147 1.62 12.66 -1.87
C LYS A 147 0.18 12.73 -1.36
N TYR A 148 -0.79 12.38 -2.21
CA TYR A 148 -2.21 12.47 -1.87
C TYR A 148 -2.64 11.43 -0.83
N PHE A 149 -2.27 10.16 -1.00
CA PHE A 149 -2.70 9.08 -0.11
C PHE A 149 -1.83 8.93 1.13
N PHE A 150 -0.54 9.21 1.03
CA PHE A 150 0.43 8.84 2.06
C PHE A 150 1.26 10.02 2.59
N SER A 151 1.09 11.22 2.02
CA SER A 151 1.89 12.41 2.36
C SER A 151 3.42 12.16 2.24
N THR A 152 3.83 11.30 1.29
CA THR A 152 5.19 10.81 1.11
C THR A 152 5.74 11.26 -0.24
N ASP A 153 7.03 11.63 -0.26
CA ASP A 153 7.77 11.85 -1.51
C ASP A 153 8.36 10.52 -2.01
N TRP A 154 7.73 9.93 -3.01
CA TRP A 154 8.18 8.67 -3.60
C TRP A 154 9.53 8.77 -4.33
N THR A 155 10.02 9.97 -4.59
CA THR A 155 11.34 10.19 -5.22
C THR A 155 12.49 10.12 -4.23
N ASP A 156 12.21 10.30 -2.93
CA ASP A 156 13.21 10.24 -1.89
C ASP A 156 13.76 8.82 -1.70
N GLY A 157 15.04 8.63 -2.02
CA GLY A 157 15.71 7.33 -1.87
C GLY A 157 15.78 6.82 -0.42
N ARG A 158 15.60 7.69 0.57
CA ARG A 158 15.60 7.33 2.01
C ARG A 158 14.35 6.57 2.44
N GLU A 159 13.33 6.59 1.61
CA GLU A 159 12.09 5.82 1.81
C GLU A 159 12.24 4.32 1.47
N TYR A 160 13.40 3.92 0.93
CA TYR A 160 13.65 2.56 0.46
C TYR A 160 14.93 1.98 1.06
N ASP A 161 14.91 0.67 1.32
CA ASP A 161 16.09 -0.06 1.82
C ASP A 161 17.13 -0.26 0.72
N LEU A 162 16.69 -0.32 -0.55
CA LEU A 162 17.55 -0.50 -1.71
C LEU A 162 17.04 0.32 -2.90
N THR A 163 17.94 1.06 -3.54
CA THR A 163 17.67 1.71 -4.83
C THR A 163 18.62 1.15 -5.88
N ILE A 164 18.07 0.64 -6.99
CA ILE A 164 18.85 0.11 -8.11
C ILE A 164 18.64 0.98 -9.34
N ASN A 165 19.77 1.41 -9.94
CA ASN A 165 19.80 2.12 -11.21
C ASN A 165 20.07 1.14 -12.35
N THR A 166 19.08 0.95 -13.22
CA THR A 166 19.16 0.03 -14.38
C THR A 166 19.73 0.69 -15.64
N GLY A 167 20.40 1.82 -15.51
CA GLY A 167 21.10 2.46 -16.64
C GLY A 167 22.15 1.54 -17.27
N ASN A 168 22.89 0.83 -16.42
CA ASN A 168 23.95 -0.12 -16.80
C ASN A 168 23.75 -1.53 -16.22
N THR A 169 22.60 -1.77 -15.56
CA THR A 169 22.27 -3.06 -14.93
C THR A 169 21.04 -3.61 -15.62
N ASP A 170 21.08 -4.85 -16.05
CA ASP A 170 19.91 -5.53 -16.61
C ASP A 170 18.98 -6.07 -15.50
N PRO A 171 17.75 -6.46 -15.84
CA PRO A 171 16.77 -6.99 -14.88
C PRO A 171 17.25 -8.21 -14.10
N ALA A 172 17.97 -9.14 -14.75
CA ALA A 172 18.42 -10.37 -14.11
C ALA A 172 19.47 -10.07 -13.02
N HIS A 173 20.45 -9.21 -13.29
CA HIS A 173 21.43 -8.79 -12.29
C HIS A 173 20.78 -7.97 -11.16
N ALA A 174 19.82 -7.11 -11.48
CA ALA A 174 19.06 -6.38 -10.47
C ALA A 174 18.28 -7.34 -9.55
N ALA A 175 17.63 -8.35 -10.11
CA ALA A 175 16.92 -9.38 -9.36
C ALA A 175 17.86 -10.17 -8.43
N VAL A 176 19.03 -10.57 -8.91
CA VAL A 176 20.05 -11.25 -8.08
C VAL A 176 20.51 -10.37 -6.92
N ALA A 177 20.72 -9.07 -7.15
CA ALA A 177 21.11 -8.15 -6.08
C ALA A 177 20.03 -8.01 -5.01
N ILE A 178 18.75 -7.90 -5.41
CA ILE A 178 17.61 -7.85 -4.50
C ILE A 178 17.50 -9.15 -3.68
N ASP A 179 17.59 -10.30 -4.34
CA ASP A 179 17.47 -11.60 -3.66
C ASP A 179 18.64 -11.85 -2.70
N SER A 180 19.86 -11.41 -3.06
CA SER A 180 21.02 -11.50 -2.20
C SER A 180 20.87 -10.63 -0.94
N LEU A 181 20.39 -9.39 -1.10
CA LEU A 181 20.11 -8.52 0.05
C LEU A 181 18.99 -9.12 0.92
N ARG A 182 17.90 -9.57 0.33
CA ARG A 182 16.80 -10.22 1.06
C ARG A 182 17.28 -11.35 1.98
N LYS A 183 18.18 -12.21 1.47
CA LYS A 183 18.71 -13.37 2.22
C LYS A 183 19.50 -12.98 3.47
N VAL A 184 20.15 -11.81 3.46
CA VAL A 184 20.91 -11.30 4.60
C VAL A 184 20.10 -10.32 5.45
N PHE A 185 19.12 -9.65 4.86
CA PHE A 185 18.27 -8.66 5.52
C PHE A 185 17.26 -9.31 6.47
N VAL A 186 16.69 -10.46 6.08
CA VAL A 186 15.65 -11.16 6.83
C VAL A 186 16.24 -12.37 7.54
N ASP A 187 16.43 -12.24 8.84
CA ASP A 187 16.72 -13.36 9.75
C ASP A 187 15.43 -13.94 10.36
N LYS A 188 15.58 -15.03 11.13
CA LYS A 188 14.43 -15.70 11.75
C LYS A 188 13.68 -14.82 12.75
N VAL A 189 14.36 -13.94 13.46
CA VAL A 189 13.74 -13.03 14.43
C VAL A 189 12.87 -12.00 13.74
N LYS A 190 13.39 -11.39 12.66
CA LYS A 190 12.61 -10.45 11.83
C LYS A 190 11.43 -11.13 11.15
N GLU A 191 11.60 -12.38 10.71
CA GLU A 191 10.53 -13.15 10.10
C GLU A 191 9.38 -13.37 11.08
N GLU A 192 9.66 -13.89 12.28
CA GLU A 192 8.64 -14.14 13.30
C GLU A 192 7.94 -12.86 13.76
N ALA A 193 8.71 -11.80 14.01
CA ALA A 193 8.17 -10.49 14.39
C ALA A 193 7.35 -9.86 13.25
N GLY A 194 7.76 -10.07 12.01
CA GLY A 194 7.08 -9.55 10.84
C GLY A 194 5.76 -10.26 10.55
N VAL A 195 5.70 -11.57 10.69
CA VAL A 195 4.44 -12.34 10.59
C VAL A 195 3.44 -11.83 11.62
N GLN A 196 3.85 -11.71 12.90
CA GLN A 196 3.00 -11.16 13.94
C GLN A 196 2.52 -9.74 13.62
N LYS A 197 3.41 -8.89 13.06
CA LYS A 197 3.05 -7.53 12.68
C LYS A 197 2.01 -7.49 11.56
N ILE A 198 2.09 -8.38 10.57
CA ILE A 198 1.08 -8.51 9.53
C ILE A 198 -0.27 -8.97 10.10
N GLU A 199 -0.27 -9.97 10.99
CA GLU A 199 -1.49 -10.42 11.66
C GLU A 199 -2.17 -9.28 12.42
N ASP A 200 -1.40 -8.47 13.15
CA ASP A 200 -1.91 -7.31 13.87
C ASP A 200 -2.47 -6.24 12.93
N LEU A 201 -1.80 -5.96 11.81
CA LEU A 201 -2.28 -4.99 10.81
C LEU A 201 -3.56 -5.47 10.11
N VAL A 202 -3.66 -6.75 9.80
CA VAL A 202 -4.88 -7.35 9.22
C VAL A 202 -6.03 -7.30 10.22
N LEU A 203 -5.79 -7.64 11.49
CA LEU A 203 -6.82 -7.55 12.52
C LEU A 203 -7.29 -6.10 12.70
N ALA A 204 -6.37 -5.11 12.72
CA ALA A 204 -6.71 -3.69 12.76
C ALA A 204 -7.61 -3.28 11.58
N GLN A 205 -7.27 -3.75 10.37
CA GLN A 205 -8.04 -3.47 9.17
C GLN A 205 -9.44 -4.11 9.21
N ASN A 206 -9.53 -5.35 9.71
CA ASN A 206 -10.80 -6.05 9.88
C ASN A 206 -11.71 -5.35 10.91
N VAL A 207 -11.15 -4.83 11.98
CA VAL A 207 -11.89 -4.03 12.99
C VAL A 207 -12.52 -2.80 12.35
N VAL A 208 -11.74 -2.03 11.56
CA VAL A 208 -12.26 -0.86 10.85
C VAL A 208 -13.33 -1.28 9.82
N THR A 209 -13.10 -2.36 9.09
CA THR A 209 -14.08 -2.91 8.13
C THR A 209 -15.41 -3.23 8.81
N GLU A 210 -15.36 -3.93 9.93
CA GLU A 210 -16.55 -4.35 10.68
C GLU A 210 -17.34 -3.14 11.21
N ILE A 211 -16.65 -2.18 11.81
CA ILE A 211 -17.30 -1.03 12.43
C ILE A 211 -17.89 -0.08 11.38
N ILE A 212 -17.07 0.34 10.39
CA ILE A 212 -17.45 1.40 9.44
C ILE A 212 -18.26 0.85 8.27
N TYR A 213 -17.85 -0.28 7.69
CA TYR A 213 -18.41 -0.74 6.43
C TYR A 213 -19.50 -1.81 6.61
N ALA A 214 -19.33 -2.74 7.54
CA ALA A 214 -20.33 -3.80 7.77
C ALA A 214 -21.48 -3.30 8.67
N ARG A 215 -21.17 -2.79 9.85
CA ARG A 215 -22.18 -2.35 10.82
C ARG A 215 -22.58 -0.87 10.70
N LYS A 216 -21.80 -0.07 9.94
CA LYS A 216 -22.05 1.37 9.72
C LYS A 216 -22.21 2.16 11.04
N ILE A 217 -21.39 1.83 12.03
CA ILE A 217 -21.38 2.52 13.31
C ILE A 217 -20.77 3.91 13.10
N PRO A 218 -21.45 5.00 13.54
CA PRO A 218 -20.98 6.36 13.28
C PRO A 218 -19.82 6.75 14.21
N VAL A 219 -18.61 6.37 13.79
CA VAL A 219 -17.34 6.81 14.36
C VAL A 219 -16.53 7.46 13.24
N HIS A 220 -16.15 8.71 13.41
CA HIS A 220 -15.37 9.47 12.45
C HIS A 220 -13.87 9.25 12.68
N PHE A 221 -13.10 9.22 11.59
CA PHE A 221 -11.64 9.02 11.63
C PHE A 221 -11.23 7.79 12.44
N LEU A 222 -12.01 6.71 12.30
CA LEU A 222 -11.73 5.47 13.02
C LEU A 222 -10.42 4.87 12.56
N GLU A 223 -9.53 4.65 13.51
CA GLU A 223 -8.31 3.87 13.38
C GLU A 223 -8.26 2.82 14.49
N ALA A 224 -7.73 1.65 14.19
CA ALA A 224 -7.46 0.62 15.18
C ALA A 224 -5.95 0.34 15.23
N THR A 225 -5.38 0.33 16.42
CA THR A 225 -4.03 -0.17 16.66
C THR A 225 -4.13 -1.52 17.34
N VAL A 226 -3.33 -2.48 16.88
CA VAL A 226 -3.35 -3.85 17.41
C VAL A 226 -1.94 -4.29 17.76
N GLU A 227 -1.81 -4.90 18.91
CA GLU A 227 -0.60 -5.58 19.35
C GLU A 227 -0.97 -6.94 19.95
N ARG A 228 -0.63 -8.03 19.23
CA ARG A 228 -0.86 -9.43 19.64
C ARG A 228 -2.30 -9.72 20.07
N GLY A 229 -3.27 -9.10 19.34
CA GLY A 229 -4.70 -9.25 19.59
C GLY A 229 -5.27 -8.30 20.65
N SER A 230 -4.48 -7.41 21.23
CA SER A 230 -4.94 -6.27 22.04
C SER A 230 -5.23 -5.08 21.13
N VAL A 231 -6.48 -4.64 21.10
CA VAL A 231 -6.98 -3.61 20.17
C VAL A 231 -7.26 -2.32 20.93
N VAL A 232 -6.79 -1.20 20.38
CA VAL A 232 -7.18 0.15 20.83
C VAL A 232 -7.85 0.89 19.68
N LEU A 233 -9.09 1.35 19.90
CA LEU A 233 -9.85 2.13 18.93
C LEU A 233 -9.58 3.62 19.12
N HIS A 234 -9.23 4.32 18.04
CA HIS A 234 -9.05 5.77 18.00
C HIS A 234 -10.10 6.39 17.06
N GLY A 235 -10.52 7.61 17.32
CA GLY A 235 -11.48 8.30 16.46
C GLY A 235 -12.30 9.31 17.22
N VAL A 236 -13.42 9.73 16.64
CA VAL A 236 -14.35 10.70 17.20
C VAL A 236 -15.79 10.20 17.04
N ALA A 237 -16.61 10.27 18.10
CA ALA A 237 -18.02 9.93 18.04
C ALA A 237 -18.88 11.00 18.73
N ASN A 238 -20.11 11.17 18.26
CA ASN A 238 -21.05 12.16 18.81
C ASN A 238 -21.94 11.57 19.92
N ALA A 239 -21.90 10.25 20.12
CA ALA A 239 -22.69 9.56 21.13
C ALA A 239 -21.89 8.44 21.82
N GLN A 240 -22.06 8.31 23.14
CA GLN A 240 -21.44 7.23 23.91
C GLN A 240 -21.89 5.85 23.41
N SER A 241 -23.15 5.71 23.01
CA SER A 241 -23.68 4.47 22.45
C SER A 241 -22.95 3.98 21.19
N SER A 242 -22.42 4.90 20.39
CA SER A 242 -21.58 4.54 19.22
C SER A 242 -20.25 3.92 19.67
N ILE A 243 -19.63 4.47 20.71
CA ILE A 243 -18.39 3.95 21.29
C ILE A 243 -18.62 2.55 21.87
N ASP A 244 -19.67 2.39 22.66
CA ASP A 244 -20.02 1.11 23.30
C ASP A 244 -20.33 0.04 22.25
N THR A 245 -21.05 0.41 21.18
CA THR A 245 -21.37 -0.49 20.07
C THR A 245 -20.12 -0.86 19.27
N ALA A 246 -19.19 0.09 19.05
CA ALA A 246 -17.92 -0.18 18.36
C ALA A 246 -17.04 -1.13 19.18
N LEU A 247 -16.95 -0.95 20.48
CA LEU A 247 -16.25 -1.88 21.39
C LEU A 247 -16.87 -3.28 21.36
N ALA A 248 -18.19 -3.39 21.45
CA ALA A 248 -18.89 -4.67 21.37
C ALA A 248 -18.67 -5.37 20.04
N ALA A 249 -18.68 -4.62 18.93
CA ALA A 249 -18.36 -5.12 17.61
C ALA A 249 -16.91 -5.66 17.53
N THR A 250 -15.97 -4.91 18.09
CA THR A 250 -14.56 -5.31 18.14
C THR A 250 -14.37 -6.61 18.91
N HIS A 251 -14.97 -6.73 20.10
CA HIS A 251 -14.90 -7.95 20.90
C HIS A 251 -15.48 -9.19 20.21
N SER A 252 -16.41 -9.02 19.26
CA SER A 252 -17.01 -10.15 18.52
C SER A 252 -16.09 -10.71 17.41
N LEU A 253 -15.00 -10.03 17.07
CA LEU A 253 -14.09 -10.44 16.01
C LEU A 253 -13.11 -11.52 16.48
N SER A 254 -12.88 -12.50 15.61
CA SER A 254 -11.87 -13.53 15.83
C SER A 254 -10.48 -12.90 15.89
N GLY A 255 -9.64 -13.34 16.84
CA GLY A 255 -8.29 -12.82 17.04
C GLY A 255 -8.21 -11.67 18.06
N VAL A 256 -9.33 -11.03 18.43
CA VAL A 256 -9.37 -10.02 19.47
C VAL A 256 -9.33 -10.69 20.85
N LYS A 257 -8.31 -10.38 21.64
CA LYS A 257 -8.16 -10.85 23.03
C LYS A 257 -8.61 -9.81 24.04
N HIS A 258 -8.37 -8.55 23.70
CA HIS A 258 -8.72 -7.39 24.51
C HIS A 258 -9.04 -6.21 23.59
N ALA A 259 -9.98 -5.35 24.00
CA ALA A 259 -10.30 -4.15 23.26
C ALA A 259 -10.56 -2.98 24.22
N GLU A 260 -9.94 -1.85 23.91
CA GLU A 260 -10.11 -0.58 24.60
C GLU A 260 -10.49 0.53 23.62
N SER A 261 -11.14 1.57 24.13
CA SER A 261 -11.49 2.75 23.33
C SER A 261 -10.76 3.99 23.81
N ALA A 262 -10.04 4.61 22.88
CA ALA A 262 -9.52 5.97 22.96
C ALA A 262 -10.34 6.93 22.04
N ILE A 263 -11.55 6.52 21.65
CA ILE A 263 -12.44 7.36 20.83
C ILE A 263 -12.89 8.56 21.69
N GLN A 264 -12.74 9.74 21.13
CA GLN A 264 -13.15 10.98 21.79
C GLN A 264 -14.64 11.21 21.57
N LEU A 265 -15.37 11.46 22.67
CA LEU A 265 -16.77 11.89 22.61
C LEU A 265 -16.82 13.40 22.40
N VAL A 266 -17.38 13.84 21.27
CA VAL A 266 -17.58 15.26 20.95
C VAL A 266 -19.06 15.55 20.92
N GLN A 267 -19.54 16.43 21.83
CA GLN A 267 -20.91 16.90 21.78
C GLN A 267 -21.05 17.94 20.67
N GLU A 268 -21.98 17.75 19.75
CA GLU A 268 -22.38 18.81 18.83
C GLU A 268 -23.11 19.88 19.63
N PHE A 269 -22.51 21.06 19.78
CA PHE A 269 -23.23 22.24 20.25
C PHE A 269 -24.10 22.69 19.08
N THR A 270 -25.38 22.37 19.14
CA THR A 270 -26.39 23.03 18.29
C THR A 270 -26.43 24.48 18.70
N VAL A 271 -25.83 25.37 17.97
CA VAL A 271 -26.09 26.81 18.09
C VAL A 271 -27.52 27.00 17.63
N MET A 272 -28.45 27.14 18.58
CA MET A 272 -29.80 27.54 18.23
C MET A 272 -29.76 28.93 17.59
N PRO A 273 -30.50 29.13 16.48
CA PRO A 273 -30.54 30.40 15.77
C PRO A 273 -31.11 31.54 16.61
#